data_d0872594e82445146419a42d468778ef
#
_entry.id   d0872594e82445146419a42d468778ef
#
_cell.length_a   1.000
_cell.length_b   1.000
_cell.length_c   1.000
_cell.angle_alpha   90.00
_cell.angle_beta   90.00
_cell.angle_gamma   90.00
#
_symmetry.space_group_name_H-M   'P 1'
#
loop_
_entity.id
_entity.type
_entity.pdbx_description
1 polymer ?
#
loop_
_entity_poly.entity_id
_entity_poly.type
_entity_poly.pdbx_seq_one_letter_code
_entity_poly.pdbx_strand_id
1 'polypeptide(L)'
;MTFSKCKKKSKTVEKDLIRLMEVAVKSEIFLYDSFFNIYGAGAGLPPHKHLNEFDTIDYLNFQKQKFSLVYYVSVGDQDCSKPGILKLYDPYEEILPCEGMIVIIPAGRMHSVIYNGKKDRIIIGINFYSL
;
A
#
# COMPACT_ATOMS: atom_id res chain seq x y z
N MET A 1 2.45 5.65 11.31
CA MET A 1 1.15 4.97 11.45
C MET A 1 0.99 3.98 10.32
N THR A 2 0.51 2.82 10.61
CA THR A 2 0.16 1.78 9.63
C THR A 2 -1.25 1.31 9.93
N PHE A 3 -2.08 1.22 8.90
CA PHE A 3 -3.44 0.69 8.99
C PHE A 3 -3.56 -0.52 8.05
N SER A 4 -4.12 -1.63 8.55
CA SER A 4 -4.41 -2.81 7.74
C SER A 4 -5.74 -3.43 8.16
N LYS A 5 -6.53 -3.87 7.21
CA LYS A 5 -7.82 -4.54 7.44
C LYS A 5 -8.13 -5.52 6.32
N CYS A 6 -8.45 -6.75 6.68
CA CYS A 6 -9.04 -7.72 5.75
C CYS A 6 -10.54 -7.48 5.63
N LYS A 7 -11.04 -7.34 4.40
CA LYS A 7 -12.49 -7.32 4.11
C LYS A 7 -12.86 -8.54 3.28
N LYS A 8 -13.86 -9.28 3.71
CA LYS A 8 -14.53 -10.25 2.82
C LYS A 8 -15.15 -9.49 1.66
N LYS A 9 -15.04 -10.05 0.44
CA LYS A 9 -15.53 -9.54 -0.85
C LYS A 9 -16.58 -8.43 -0.73
N SER A 10 -16.15 -7.17 -0.76
CA SER A 10 -17.04 -6.04 -0.97
C SER A 10 -16.62 -5.33 -2.25
N LYS A 11 -17.60 -4.89 -3.04
CA LYS A 11 -17.35 -3.98 -4.15
C LYS A 11 -16.92 -2.64 -3.54
N THR A 12 -15.63 -2.48 -3.27
CA THR A 12 -15.10 -1.20 -2.80
C THR A 12 -15.02 -0.27 -3.98
N VAL A 13 -15.81 0.79 -3.94
CA VAL A 13 -15.80 1.86 -4.94
C VAL A 13 -14.89 3.01 -4.48
N GLU A 14 -14.52 3.88 -5.41
CA GLU A 14 -13.61 5.01 -5.15
C GLU A 14 -14.03 5.83 -3.92
N LYS A 15 -15.32 6.13 -3.77
CA LYS A 15 -15.86 6.86 -2.60
C LYS A 15 -15.56 6.17 -1.27
N ASP A 16 -15.64 4.86 -1.22
CA ASP A 16 -15.36 4.07 -0.01
C ASP A 16 -13.87 4.10 0.32
N LEU A 17 -13.00 4.06 -0.69
CA LEU A 17 -11.56 4.18 -0.52
C LEU A 17 -11.17 5.57 -0.01
N ILE A 18 -11.73 6.63 -0.58
CA ILE A 18 -11.51 8.02 -0.14
C ILE A 18 -11.92 8.17 1.33
N ARG A 19 -13.12 7.73 1.68
CA ARG A 19 -13.61 7.78 3.06
C ARG A 19 -12.71 7.02 4.02
N LEU A 20 -12.23 5.84 3.62
CA LEU A 20 -11.32 5.05 4.43
C LEU A 20 -9.99 5.77 4.66
N MET A 21 -9.44 6.41 3.62
CA MET A 21 -8.21 7.21 3.73
C MET A 21 -8.41 8.39 4.67
N GLU A 22 -9.50 9.13 4.53
CA GLU A 22 -9.84 10.27 5.41
C GLU A 22 -9.97 9.84 6.88
N VAL A 23 -10.62 8.72 7.14
CA VAL A 23 -10.74 8.17 8.50
C VAL A 23 -9.38 7.75 9.05
N ALA A 24 -8.54 7.12 8.23
CA ALA A 24 -7.24 6.62 8.65
C ALA A 24 -6.27 7.75 9.03
N VAL A 25 -6.26 8.85 8.27
CA VAL A 25 -5.37 9.99 8.51
C VAL A 25 -6.03 11.12 9.30
N LYS A 26 -7.32 11.00 9.61
CA LYS A 26 -8.12 11.96 10.39
C LYS A 26 -8.14 13.36 9.78
N SER A 27 -8.20 13.45 8.46
CA SER A 27 -8.28 14.71 7.72
C SER A 27 -8.91 14.50 6.35
N GLU A 28 -9.27 15.59 5.68
CA GLU A 28 -9.49 15.56 4.24
C GLU A 28 -8.21 15.15 3.52
N ILE A 29 -8.34 14.62 2.31
CA ILE A 29 -7.21 14.13 1.52
C ILE A 29 -7.18 14.73 0.12
N PHE A 30 -5.98 14.75 -0.45
CA PHE A 30 -5.75 15.05 -1.86
C PHE A 30 -5.15 13.80 -2.53
N LEU A 31 -5.85 13.26 -3.52
CA LEU A 31 -5.35 12.12 -4.31
C LEU A 31 -4.25 12.62 -5.25
N TYR A 32 -3.07 12.01 -5.15
CA TYR A 32 -1.94 12.36 -6.02
C TYR A 32 -1.91 11.48 -7.26
N ASP A 33 -1.84 10.17 -7.09
CA ASP A 33 -1.90 9.20 -8.18
C ASP A 33 -2.51 7.87 -7.73
N SER A 34 -2.89 7.07 -8.71
CA SER A 34 -3.33 5.70 -8.51
C SER A 34 -2.79 4.81 -9.61
N PHE A 35 -2.53 3.55 -9.28
CA PHE A 35 -2.03 2.56 -10.21
C PHE A 35 -2.53 1.17 -9.82
N PHE A 36 -2.46 0.25 -10.75
CA PHE A 36 -2.62 -1.17 -10.44
C PHE A 36 -1.39 -1.95 -10.91
N ASN A 37 -1.07 -3.01 -10.19
CA ASN A 37 0.01 -3.91 -10.54
C ASN A 37 -0.49 -5.35 -10.57
N ILE A 38 0.00 -6.09 -11.56
CA ILE A 38 -0.18 -7.53 -11.68
C ILE A 38 1.18 -8.17 -11.47
N TYR A 39 1.32 -8.94 -10.40
CA TYR A 39 2.56 -9.64 -10.08
C TYR A 39 2.44 -11.10 -10.49
N GLY A 40 3.30 -11.53 -11.43
CA GLY A 40 3.54 -12.93 -11.72
C GLY A 40 4.60 -13.54 -10.81
N ALA A 41 4.92 -14.82 -11.01
CA ALA A 41 5.96 -15.52 -10.27
C ALA A 41 7.31 -14.80 -10.38
N GLY A 42 8.00 -14.63 -9.25
CA GLY A 42 9.28 -13.95 -9.17
C GLY A 42 9.23 -12.42 -9.20
N ALA A 43 8.02 -11.85 -9.33
CA ALA A 43 7.85 -10.41 -9.30
C ALA A 43 7.96 -9.86 -7.87
N GLY A 44 8.28 -8.58 -7.77
CA GLY A 44 8.35 -7.90 -6.49
C GLY A 44 8.99 -6.53 -6.63
N LEU A 45 9.11 -5.86 -5.49
CA LEU A 45 9.74 -4.56 -5.40
C LEU A 45 10.85 -4.63 -4.34
N PRO A 46 12.07 -4.16 -4.66
CA PRO A 46 13.10 -3.99 -3.66
C PRO A 46 12.67 -2.94 -2.63
N PRO A 47 13.39 -2.80 -1.51
CA PRO A 47 13.11 -1.76 -0.53
C PRO A 47 13.05 -0.38 -1.19
N HIS A 48 11.94 0.33 -0.99
CA HIS A 48 11.68 1.63 -1.61
C HIS A 48 10.73 2.46 -0.76
N LYS A 49 10.59 3.73 -1.13
CA LYS A 49 9.67 4.72 -0.55
C LYS A 49 8.82 5.33 -1.66
N HIS A 50 7.73 5.98 -1.27
CA HIS A 50 6.82 6.68 -2.18
C HIS A 50 6.97 8.21 -2.13
N LEU A 51 8.17 8.69 -1.83
CA LEU A 51 8.50 10.12 -1.84
C LEU A 51 9.14 10.52 -3.17
N ASN A 52 8.80 11.71 -3.65
CA ASN A 52 9.47 12.38 -4.77
C ASN A 52 10.34 13.54 -4.26
N GLU A 53 11.02 14.25 -5.17
CA GLU A 53 11.90 15.35 -4.81
C GLU A 53 11.18 16.51 -4.11
N PHE A 54 9.92 16.81 -4.47
CA PHE A 54 9.13 17.85 -3.82
C PHE A 54 8.76 17.49 -2.39
N ASP A 55 8.51 16.22 -2.12
CA ASP A 55 8.17 15.72 -0.78
C ASP A 55 9.34 15.89 0.19
N THR A 56 10.56 15.95 -0.31
CA THR A 56 11.78 16.08 0.49
C THR A 56 12.18 17.52 0.82
N ILE A 57 11.41 18.51 0.35
CA ILE A 57 11.64 19.92 0.69
C ILE A 57 11.15 20.18 2.12
N ASP A 58 12.07 20.34 3.05
CA ASP A 58 11.80 20.36 4.49
C ASP A 58 10.75 21.39 4.92
N TYR A 59 10.82 22.60 4.39
CA TYR A 59 9.92 23.67 4.81
C TYR A 59 8.46 23.50 4.30
N LEU A 60 8.24 22.66 3.29
CA LEU A 60 6.89 22.33 2.79
C LEU A 60 6.22 21.22 3.61
N ASN A 61 7.00 20.40 4.31
CA ASN A 61 6.54 19.33 5.18
C ASN A 61 5.70 18.24 4.50
N PHE A 62 5.80 18.12 3.19
CA PHE A 62 4.97 17.19 2.39
C PHE A 62 5.22 15.72 2.73
N GLN A 63 6.45 15.35 3.05
CA GLN A 63 6.76 13.95 3.39
C GLN A 63 6.01 13.44 4.63
N LYS A 64 5.62 14.33 5.57
CA LYS A 64 4.81 13.98 6.75
C LYS A 64 3.33 13.87 6.43
N GLN A 65 2.90 14.42 5.32
CA GLN A 65 1.50 14.47 4.89
C GLN A 65 1.16 13.41 3.85
N LYS A 66 2.17 12.78 3.21
CA LYS A 66 1.98 11.80 2.15
C LYS A 66 1.87 10.38 2.70
N PHE A 67 0.88 9.66 2.15
CA PHE A 67 0.59 8.28 2.49
C PHE A 67 0.42 7.45 1.21
N SER A 68 0.61 6.14 1.35
CA SER A 68 0.31 5.16 0.30
C SER A 68 -0.71 4.17 0.82
N LEU A 69 -1.72 3.91 0.01
CA LEU A 69 -2.71 2.84 0.22
C LEU A 69 -2.42 1.72 -0.77
N VAL A 70 -2.46 0.49 -0.28
CA VAL A 70 -2.45 -0.72 -1.10
C VAL A 70 -3.72 -1.50 -0.83
N TYR A 71 -4.48 -1.78 -1.86
CA TYR A 71 -5.66 -2.63 -1.83
C TYR A 71 -5.34 -3.95 -2.55
N TYR A 72 -5.45 -5.06 -1.83
CA TYR A 72 -5.21 -6.39 -2.37
C TYR A 72 -6.49 -6.94 -2.99
N VAL A 73 -6.62 -6.78 -4.31
CA VAL A 73 -7.77 -7.31 -5.07
C VAL A 73 -7.71 -8.83 -5.13
N SER A 74 -6.52 -9.37 -5.39
CA SER A 74 -6.23 -10.80 -5.35
C SER A 74 -4.83 -11.00 -4.79
N VAL A 75 -4.67 -11.90 -3.83
CA VAL A 75 -3.37 -12.23 -3.25
C VAL A 75 -2.63 -13.31 -4.03
N GLY A 76 -3.27 -13.89 -5.05
CA GLY A 76 -2.69 -14.97 -5.84
C GLY A 76 -2.57 -16.27 -5.05
N ASP A 77 -1.45 -16.96 -5.25
CA ASP A 77 -1.11 -18.21 -4.57
C ASP A 77 -0.12 -17.92 -3.45
N GLN A 78 -0.51 -18.20 -2.21
CA GLN A 78 0.32 -17.99 -1.02
C GLN A 78 0.95 -19.29 -0.49
N ASP A 79 0.63 -20.43 -1.10
CA ASP A 79 1.26 -21.72 -0.77
C ASP A 79 2.57 -21.88 -1.54
N CYS A 80 3.54 -21.03 -1.21
CA CYS A 80 4.83 -20.96 -1.87
C CYS A 80 5.89 -20.36 -0.94
N SER A 81 7.16 -20.44 -1.33
CA SER A 81 8.28 -19.97 -0.50
C SER A 81 8.32 -18.45 -0.30
N LYS A 82 7.75 -17.70 -1.24
CA LYS A 82 7.69 -16.23 -1.19
C LYS A 82 6.26 -15.77 -1.48
N PRO A 83 5.38 -15.82 -0.44
CA PRO A 83 3.94 -15.58 -0.62
C PRO A 83 3.58 -14.10 -0.79
N GLY A 84 4.56 -13.23 -0.96
CA GLY A 84 4.33 -11.79 -1.10
C GLY A 84 4.06 -11.08 0.23
N ILE A 85 4.80 -11.43 1.27
CA ILE A 85 4.77 -10.71 2.54
C ILE A 85 5.20 -9.27 2.28
N LEU A 86 4.39 -8.32 2.75
CA LEU A 86 4.76 -6.92 2.80
C LEU A 86 5.68 -6.72 4.00
N LYS A 87 6.92 -6.37 3.74
CA LYS A 87 7.92 -6.06 4.75
C LYS A 87 8.02 -4.55 4.91
N LEU A 88 7.84 -4.09 6.14
CA LEU A 88 8.01 -2.70 6.52
C LEU A 88 9.27 -2.58 7.38
N TYR A 89 10.02 -1.52 7.21
CA TYR A 89 11.30 -1.28 7.92
C TYR A 89 11.19 -0.07 8.84
N ASP A 90 11.95 -0.07 9.92
CA ASP A 90 12.12 1.01 10.89
C ASP A 90 10.81 1.50 11.54
N PRO A 91 10.13 0.68 12.37
CA PRO A 91 10.51 -0.66 12.84
C PRO A 91 10.16 -1.76 11.84
N TYR A 92 10.84 -2.91 11.97
CA TYR A 92 10.56 -4.06 11.12
C TYR A 92 9.22 -4.70 11.47
N GLU A 93 8.37 -4.85 10.46
CA GLU A 93 7.08 -5.54 10.54
C GLU A 93 6.86 -6.38 9.29
N GLU A 94 6.15 -7.48 9.43
CA GLU A 94 5.71 -8.31 8.32
C GLU A 94 4.20 -8.41 8.30
N ILE A 95 3.60 -8.20 7.12
CA ILE A 95 2.17 -8.36 6.91
C ILE A 95 1.97 -9.38 5.78
N LEU A 96 1.38 -10.53 6.10
CA LEU A 96 0.89 -11.44 5.07
C LEU A 96 -0.48 -10.94 4.62
N PRO A 97 -0.61 -10.46 3.38
CA PRO A 97 -1.88 -9.91 2.93
C PRO A 97 -2.95 -11.00 2.77
N CYS A 98 -4.19 -10.60 2.87
CA CYS A 98 -5.33 -11.42 2.48
C CYS A 98 -6.16 -10.67 1.43
N GLU A 99 -6.98 -11.40 0.69
CA GLU A 99 -7.86 -10.81 -0.32
C GLU A 99 -8.81 -9.79 0.32
N GLY A 100 -8.88 -8.61 -0.28
CA GLY A 100 -9.66 -7.47 0.24
C GLY A 100 -8.97 -6.68 1.35
N MET A 101 -7.74 -7.03 1.73
CA MET A 101 -6.97 -6.25 2.69
C MET A 101 -6.62 -4.88 2.11
N ILE A 102 -6.68 -3.86 2.95
CA ILE A 102 -6.19 -2.51 2.66
C ILE A 102 -5.12 -2.17 3.69
N VAL A 103 -3.98 -1.73 3.20
CA VAL A 103 -2.86 -1.26 4.03
C VAL A 103 -2.58 0.20 3.68
N ILE A 104 -2.53 1.06 4.69
CA ILE A 104 -2.13 2.47 4.53
C ILE A 104 -0.87 2.68 5.35
N ILE A 105 0.17 3.19 4.70
CA ILE A 105 1.46 3.47 5.32
C ILE A 105 1.92 4.89 5.00
N PRO A 106 2.71 5.53 5.88
CA PRO A 106 3.41 6.75 5.53
C PRO A 106 4.29 6.54 4.29
N ALA A 107 4.24 7.46 3.34
CA ALA A 107 4.96 7.33 2.06
C ALA A 107 6.48 7.26 2.24
N GLY A 108 7.01 7.83 3.32
CA GLY A 108 8.42 7.77 3.67
C GLY A 108 8.87 6.46 4.30
N ARG A 109 7.96 5.57 4.65
CA ARG A 109 8.31 4.28 5.24
C ARG A 109 8.83 3.32 4.18
N MET A 110 10.07 2.87 4.36
CA MET A 110 10.71 1.89 3.50
C MET A 110 9.95 0.57 3.58
N HIS A 111 9.68 -0.05 2.43
CA HIS A 111 9.02 -1.34 2.36
C HIS A 111 9.44 -2.13 1.12
N SER A 112 9.19 -3.42 1.16
CA SER A 112 9.50 -4.34 0.07
C SER A 112 8.52 -5.50 0.02
N VAL A 113 8.45 -6.16 -1.13
CA VAL A 113 7.66 -7.36 -1.34
C VAL A 113 8.34 -8.25 -2.37
N ILE A 114 8.30 -9.58 -2.15
CA ILE A 114 8.71 -10.59 -3.13
C ILE A 114 7.59 -11.63 -3.21
N TYR A 115 7.17 -11.94 -4.42
CA TYR A 115 6.10 -12.89 -4.69
C TYR A 115 6.55 -13.90 -5.75
N ASN A 116 6.43 -15.20 -5.46
CA ASN A 116 6.74 -16.27 -6.42
C ASN A 116 5.63 -17.33 -6.53
N GLY A 117 4.41 -16.97 -6.17
CA GLY A 117 3.25 -17.85 -6.38
C GLY A 117 2.95 -18.11 -7.86
N LYS A 118 2.20 -19.16 -8.12
CA LYS A 118 1.87 -19.60 -9.50
C LYS A 118 0.74 -18.80 -10.14
N LYS A 119 -0.08 -18.12 -9.34
CA LYS A 119 -1.21 -17.29 -9.80
C LYS A 119 -0.84 -15.83 -9.70
N ASP A 120 -1.35 -15.01 -10.61
CA ASP A 120 -1.14 -13.57 -10.56
C ASP A 120 -1.75 -12.96 -9.29
N ARG A 121 -1.00 -12.04 -8.71
CA ARG A 121 -1.45 -11.17 -7.62
C ARG A 121 -1.83 -9.81 -8.21
N ILE A 122 -2.97 -9.29 -7.80
CA ILE A 122 -3.48 -8.01 -8.31
C ILE A 122 -3.65 -7.05 -7.14
N ILE A 123 -3.02 -5.89 -7.23
CA ILE A 123 -3.15 -4.80 -6.26
C ILE A 123 -3.55 -3.50 -6.94
N ILE A 124 -4.22 -2.64 -6.18
CA ILE A 124 -4.42 -1.23 -6.52
C ILE A 124 -3.63 -0.41 -5.50
N GLY A 125 -2.81 0.51 -5.99
CA GLY A 125 -2.07 1.45 -5.17
C GLY A 125 -2.59 2.88 -5.35
N ILE A 126 -2.64 3.64 -4.26
CA ILE A 126 -3.04 5.05 -4.27
C ILE A 126 -2.07 5.83 -3.40
N ASN A 127 -1.46 6.88 -3.95
CA ASN A 127 -0.70 7.85 -3.19
C ASN A 127 -1.56 9.08 -2.94
N PHE A 128 -1.58 9.58 -1.72
CA PHE A 128 -2.41 10.71 -1.32
C PHE A 128 -1.75 11.55 -0.22
N TYR A 129 -2.21 12.78 -0.10
CA TYR A 129 -1.80 13.70 0.97
C TYR A 129 -2.94 13.93 1.95
N SER A 130 -2.63 14.00 3.26
CA SER A 130 -3.53 14.56 4.25
C SER A 130 -3.51 16.09 4.17
N LEU A 131 -4.65 16.71 4.29
CA LEU A 131 -4.77 18.17 4.22
C LEU A 131 -4.86 18.84 5.59
#